data_84c6e3cbd811903ba16c02acb80d2ebc
#
_entry.id   84c6e3cbd811903ba16c02acb80d2ebc
#
_cell.length_a   1.000
_cell.length_b   1.000
_cell.length_c   1.000
_cell.angle_alpha   90.00
_cell.angle_beta   90.00
_cell.angle_gamma   90.00
#
_symmetry.space_group_name_H-M   'P 1'
#
loop_
_entity.id
_entity.type
_entity.pdbx_description
1 polymer ?
#
loop_
_entity_poly.entity_id
_entity_poly.type
_entity_poly.pdbx_seq_one_letter_code
_entity_poly.pdbx_strand_id
1 'polypeptide(L)'
;MGSFLGCKIYGVNSQTAYPVDAMELAEFLTSEQSQLERYEALNYVPSNVAALASDAVASNLALRALAEQSNYAVTQLVLGGFWVPAEAFGAELEAHTTADLQMLLDQLVEQATAA
;
A
#
# COMPACT_ATOMS: atom_id res chain seq x y z
N MET A 1 -6.70 13.95 11.81
CA MET A 1 -5.56 13.77 10.89
C MET A 1 -6.02 12.83 9.80
N GLY A 2 -5.89 13.21 8.52
CA GLY A 2 -6.20 12.33 7.40
C GLY A 2 -5.09 11.30 7.19
N SER A 3 -5.44 10.14 6.63
CA SER A 3 -4.50 9.12 6.20
C SER A 3 -4.84 8.64 4.79
N PHE A 4 -3.88 8.01 4.13
CA PHE A 4 -4.13 7.33 2.87
C PHE A 4 -4.48 5.87 3.10
N LEU A 5 -5.42 5.36 2.31
CA LEU A 5 -5.71 3.94 2.20
C LEU A 5 -5.00 3.41 0.95
N GLY A 6 -3.99 2.58 1.17
CA GLY A 6 -3.29 1.84 0.13
C GLY A 6 -3.49 0.35 0.31
N CYS A 7 -3.60 -0.39 -0.78
CA CYS A 7 -3.65 -1.84 -0.74
C CYS A 7 -2.72 -2.44 -1.80
N LYS A 8 -2.14 -3.60 -1.45
CA LYS A 8 -1.42 -4.43 -2.41
C LYS A 8 -2.42 -5.41 -3.02
N ILE A 9 -2.37 -5.57 -4.33
CA ILE A 9 -3.33 -6.36 -5.08
C ILE A 9 -2.61 -7.53 -5.75
N TYR A 10 -3.23 -8.71 -5.72
CA TYR A 10 -2.86 -9.82 -6.59
C TYR A 10 -3.71 -9.76 -7.85
N GLY A 11 -3.07 -9.77 -9.00
CA GLY A 11 -3.73 -9.81 -10.30
C GLY A 11 -3.37 -11.09 -11.04
N VAL A 12 -4.35 -11.67 -11.73
CA VAL A 12 -4.13 -12.80 -12.63
C VAL A 12 -3.89 -12.25 -14.04
N ASN A 13 -2.76 -12.64 -14.65
CA ASN A 13 -2.46 -12.23 -16.03
C ASN A 13 -3.49 -12.86 -17.00
N SER A 14 -4.18 -12.04 -17.75
CA SER A 14 -5.18 -12.49 -18.74
C SER A 14 -4.61 -13.37 -19.87
N GLN A 15 -3.30 -13.37 -20.07
CA GLN A 15 -2.59 -14.16 -21.08
C GLN A 15 -1.96 -15.43 -20.50
N THR A 16 -2.28 -15.79 -19.24
CA THR A 16 -1.75 -17.01 -18.64
C THR A 16 -2.22 -18.27 -19.39
N ALA A 17 -1.31 -19.23 -19.54
CA ALA A 17 -1.67 -20.56 -20.08
C ALA A 17 -2.46 -21.41 -19.06
N TYR A 18 -2.49 -21.00 -17.79
CA TYR A 18 -3.11 -21.73 -16.67
C TYR A 18 -4.07 -20.83 -15.89
N PRO A 19 -5.19 -20.38 -16.51
CA PRO A 19 -6.07 -19.39 -15.87
C PRO A 19 -6.76 -19.92 -14.60
N VAL A 20 -7.15 -21.20 -14.58
CA VAL A 20 -7.80 -21.81 -13.42
C VAL A 20 -6.83 -21.87 -12.24
N ASP A 21 -5.65 -22.45 -12.44
CA ASP A 21 -4.64 -22.59 -11.39
C ASP A 21 -4.19 -21.21 -10.85
N ALA A 22 -4.09 -20.22 -11.72
CA ALA A 22 -3.74 -18.86 -11.33
C ALA A 22 -4.83 -18.17 -10.50
N MET A 23 -6.10 -18.43 -10.81
CA MET A 23 -7.24 -17.96 -10.01
C MET A 23 -7.27 -18.65 -8.64
N GLU A 24 -7.10 -19.96 -8.59
CA GLU A 24 -7.03 -20.73 -7.34
C GLU A 24 -5.87 -20.25 -6.45
N LEU A 25 -4.71 -19.97 -7.05
CA LEU A 25 -3.57 -19.40 -6.33
C LEU A 25 -3.89 -18.01 -5.77
N ALA A 26 -4.53 -17.15 -6.54
CA ALA A 26 -4.92 -15.82 -6.09
C ALA A 26 -5.94 -15.89 -4.93
N GLU A 27 -6.91 -16.80 -5.02
CA GLU A 27 -7.88 -17.07 -3.97
C GLU A 27 -7.18 -17.59 -2.69
N PHE A 28 -6.29 -18.57 -2.83
CA PHE A 28 -5.49 -19.08 -1.71
C PHE A 28 -4.69 -17.98 -1.02
N LEU A 29 -3.97 -17.13 -1.77
CA LEU A 29 -3.15 -16.05 -1.23
C LEU A 29 -3.97 -14.95 -0.52
N THR A 30 -5.25 -14.83 -0.85
CA THR A 30 -6.18 -13.85 -0.24
C THR A 30 -7.13 -14.49 0.77
N SER A 31 -7.01 -15.80 1.00
CA SER A 31 -7.83 -16.53 1.98
C SER A 31 -7.57 -16.05 3.41
N GLU A 32 -8.52 -16.28 4.29
CA GLU A 32 -8.40 -16.01 5.73
C GLU A 32 -7.14 -16.66 6.31
N GLN A 33 -6.96 -17.96 6.05
CA GLN A 33 -5.84 -18.73 6.59
C GLN A 33 -4.49 -18.15 6.16
N SER A 34 -4.29 -17.95 4.85
CA SER A 34 -3.02 -17.42 4.34
C SER A 34 -2.71 -16.02 4.86
N GLN A 35 -3.73 -15.21 5.08
CA GLN A 35 -3.55 -13.87 5.62
C GLN A 35 -3.26 -13.87 7.12
N LEU A 36 -3.84 -14.80 7.90
CA LEU A 36 -3.50 -14.98 9.30
C LEU A 36 -2.06 -15.49 9.48
N GLU A 37 -1.65 -16.50 8.71
CA GLU A 37 -0.28 -17.00 8.71
C GLU A 37 0.73 -15.89 8.38
N ARG A 38 0.41 -15.04 7.41
CA ARG A 38 1.24 -13.88 7.06
C ARG A 38 1.26 -12.82 8.15
N TYR A 39 0.15 -12.60 8.83
CA TYR A 39 0.09 -11.71 9.97
C TYR A 39 0.98 -12.22 11.11
N GLU A 40 0.89 -13.50 11.46
CA GLU A 40 1.70 -14.11 12.51
C GLU A 40 3.21 -14.06 12.20
N ALA A 41 3.57 -14.32 10.95
CA ALA A 41 4.98 -14.36 10.53
C ALA A 41 5.60 -12.96 10.31
N LEU A 42 4.84 -12.00 9.80
CA LEU A 42 5.36 -10.74 9.26
C LEU A 42 4.68 -9.49 9.83
N ASN A 43 3.65 -9.65 10.67
CA ASN A 43 2.79 -8.56 11.18
C ASN A 43 2.11 -7.73 10.05
N TYR A 44 1.88 -8.34 8.89
CA TYR A 44 1.15 -7.68 7.82
C TYR A 44 -0.35 -7.68 8.10
N VAL A 45 -0.94 -6.50 8.02
CA VAL A 45 -2.39 -6.32 8.29
C VAL A 45 -3.20 -7.12 7.27
N PRO A 46 -4.08 -8.04 7.71
CA PRO A 46 -4.99 -8.73 6.81
C PRO A 46 -5.98 -7.77 6.15
N SER A 47 -6.34 -8.03 4.91
CA SER A 47 -7.46 -7.35 4.22
C SER A 47 -8.72 -8.23 4.17
N ASN A 48 -8.60 -9.52 4.44
CA ASN A 48 -9.73 -10.43 4.55
C ASN A 48 -10.55 -10.11 5.82
N VAL A 49 -11.87 -9.97 5.67
CA VAL A 49 -12.75 -9.53 6.75
C VAL A 49 -12.78 -10.52 7.90
N ALA A 50 -12.78 -11.83 7.62
CA ALA A 50 -12.76 -12.87 8.66
C ALA A 50 -11.42 -12.87 9.41
N ALA A 51 -10.30 -12.73 8.70
CA ALA A 51 -8.99 -12.62 9.31
C ALA A 51 -8.86 -11.37 10.21
N LEU A 52 -9.39 -10.22 9.80
CA LEU A 52 -9.44 -9.01 10.61
C LEU A 52 -10.25 -9.18 11.89
N ALA A 53 -11.32 -9.97 11.84
CA ALA A 53 -12.20 -10.24 12.97
C ALA A 53 -11.65 -11.32 13.94
N SER A 54 -10.55 -11.99 13.59
CA SER A 54 -9.93 -13.01 14.46
C SER A 54 -9.41 -12.40 15.77
N ASP A 55 -9.43 -13.15 16.86
CA ASP A 55 -8.94 -12.71 18.16
C ASP A 55 -7.47 -12.28 18.11
N ALA A 56 -6.65 -12.94 17.29
CA ALA A 56 -5.23 -12.62 17.13
C ALA A 56 -5.00 -11.21 16.58
N VAL A 57 -5.81 -10.79 15.60
CA VAL A 57 -5.74 -9.45 15.01
C VAL A 57 -6.49 -8.42 15.85
N ALA A 58 -7.69 -8.75 16.30
CA ALA A 58 -8.56 -7.85 17.06
C ALA A 58 -7.99 -7.42 18.42
N SER A 59 -7.15 -8.26 19.04
CA SER A 59 -6.44 -7.90 20.29
C SER A 59 -5.28 -6.93 20.09
N ASN A 60 -4.82 -6.72 18.87
CA ASN A 60 -3.70 -5.81 18.59
C ASN A 60 -4.18 -4.35 18.57
N LEU A 61 -3.77 -3.57 19.58
CA LEU A 61 -4.19 -2.18 19.75
C LEU A 61 -3.78 -1.28 18.57
N ALA A 62 -2.62 -1.52 17.97
CA ALA A 62 -2.15 -0.75 16.83
C ALA A 62 -3.03 -0.99 15.60
N LEU A 63 -3.43 -2.24 15.35
CA LEU A 63 -4.32 -2.59 14.23
C LEU A 63 -5.74 -2.06 14.44
N ARG A 64 -6.23 -2.06 15.69
CA ARG A 64 -7.51 -1.42 16.02
C ARG A 64 -7.49 0.09 15.71
N ALA A 65 -6.43 0.77 16.10
CA ALA A 65 -6.27 2.19 15.79
C ALA A 65 -6.21 2.45 14.26
N LEU A 66 -5.52 1.58 13.51
CA LEU A 66 -5.51 1.64 12.03
C LEU A 66 -6.88 1.36 11.42
N ALA A 67 -7.62 0.39 11.94
CA ALA A 67 -8.98 0.08 11.50
C ALA A 67 -9.94 1.24 11.76
N GLU A 68 -9.87 1.89 12.91
CA GLU A 68 -10.64 3.10 13.21
C GLU A 68 -10.24 4.26 12.28
N GLN A 69 -8.94 4.45 12.05
CA GLN A 69 -8.42 5.48 11.16
C GLN A 69 -8.84 5.25 9.70
N SER A 70 -9.01 4.01 9.27
CA SER A 70 -9.43 3.67 7.90
C SER A 70 -10.78 4.27 7.51
N ASN A 71 -11.67 4.52 8.48
CA ASN A 71 -12.96 5.19 8.23
C ASN A 71 -12.81 6.64 7.77
N TYR A 72 -11.65 7.24 8.02
CA TYR A 72 -11.30 8.62 7.64
C TYR A 72 -10.21 8.68 6.59
N ALA A 73 -9.79 7.53 6.09
CA ALA A 73 -8.76 7.43 5.07
C ALA A 73 -9.33 7.72 3.68
N VAL A 74 -8.52 8.34 2.85
CA VAL A 74 -8.85 8.57 1.44
C VAL A 74 -7.98 7.67 0.56
N THR A 75 -8.55 7.18 -0.53
CA THR A 75 -7.79 6.44 -1.52
C THR A 75 -6.73 7.34 -2.12
N GLN A 76 -5.50 6.86 -2.15
CA GLN A 76 -4.40 7.60 -2.73
C GLN A 76 -4.54 7.62 -4.25
N LEU A 77 -4.90 8.78 -4.79
CA LEU A 77 -5.02 9.02 -6.23
C LEU A 77 -3.73 9.71 -6.71
N VAL A 78 -2.66 8.94 -6.84
CA VAL A 78 -1.40 9.44 -7.40
C VAL A 78 -1.14 8.80 -8.77
N LEU A 79 -0.52 9.56 -9.64
CA LEU A 79 -0.05 9.07 -10.94
C LEU A 79 1.03 8.00 -10.74
N GLY A 80 1.10 7.03 -11.66
CA GLY A 80 2.07 5.93 -11.55
C GLY A 80 3.53 6.38 -11.42
N GLY A 81 3.88 7.52 -12.02
CA GLY A 81 5.21 8.13 -11.96
C GLY A 81 5.51 8.98 -10.73
N PHE A 82 4.57 9.12 -9.78
CA PHE A 82 4.72 10.06 -8.66
C PHE A 82 5.82 9.68 -7.66
N TRP A 83 5.96 8.40 -7.33
CA TRP A 83 6.79 7.99 -6.19
C TRP A 83 8.28 8.21 -6.39
N VAL A 84 8.81 7.94 -7.57
CA VAL A 84 10.25 8.12 -7.85
C VAL A 84 10.67 9.59 -7.73
N PRO A 85 9.96 10.55 -8.35
CA PRO A 85 10.25 11.98 -8.13
C PRO A 85 10.03 12.43 -6.68
N ALA A 86 9.04 11.90 -5.97
CA ALA A 86 8.78 12.26 -4.58
C ALA A 86 9.90 11.78 -3.65
N GLU A 87 10.44 10.58 -3.86
CA GLU A 87 11.59 10.05 -3.13
C GLU A 87 12.86 10.88 -3.40
N ALA A 88 13.09 11.25 -4.65
CA ALA A 88 14.21 12.13 -5.02
C ALA A 88 14.11 13.49 -4.35
N PHE A 89 12.92 14.10 -4.36
CA PHE A 89 12.66 15.35 -3.65
C PHE A 89 12.92 15.23 -2.14
N GLY A 90 12.43 14.12 -1.53
CA GLY A 90 12.68 13.84 -0.10
C GLY A 90 14.16 13.71 0.23
N ALA A 91 14.94 13.03 -0.62
CA ALA A 91 16.39 12.89 -0.44
C ALA A 91 17.14 14.24 -0.51
N GLU A 92 16.74 15.14 -1.41
CA GLU A 92 17.29 16.50 -1.47
C GLU A 92 16.99 17.30 -0.19
N LEU A 93 15.77 17.16 0.36
CA LEU A 93 15.45 17.81 1.63
C LEU A 93 16.26 17.25 2.80
N GLU A 94 16.44 15.93 2.87
CA GLU A 94 17.21 15.26 3.91
C GLU A 94 18.69 15.63 3.84
N ALA A 95 19.24 15.82 2.66
CA ALA A 95 20.61 16.30 2.43
C ALA A 95 20.83 17.76 2.85
N HIS A 96 19.81 18.44 3.37
CA HIS A 96 19.87 19.86 3.73
C HIS A 96 20.36 20.74 2.57
N THR A 97 19.87 20.47 1.39
CA THR A 97 20.23 21.20 0.18
C THR A 97 20.02 22.71 0.33
N THR A 98 20.88 23.51 -0.28
CA THR A 98 20.69 24.96 -0.41
C THR A 98 19.90 25.33 -1.67
N ALA A 99 19.42 24.33 -2.43
CA ALA A 99 18.61 24.53 -3.62
C ALA A 99 17.29 25.25 -3.28
N ASP A 100 16.74 25.96 -4.25
CA ASP A 100 15.43 26.58 -4.13
C ASP A 100 14.36 25.50 -4.04
N LEU A 101 13.63 25.48 -2.92
CA LEU A 101 12.56 24.50 -2.67
C LEU A 101 11.45 24.59 -3.71
N GLN A 102 11.14 25.79 -4.22
CA GLN A 102 10.13 25.95 -5.26
C GLN A 102 10.58 25.28 -6.56
N MET A 103 11.84 25.43 -6.94
CA MET A 103 12.41 24.77 -8.11
C MET A 103 12.34 23.24 -7.97
N LEU A 104 12.65 22.69 -6.79
CA LEU A 104 12.56 21.26 -6.53
C LEU A 104 11.13 20.74 -6.59
N LEU A 105 10.17 21.50 -6.10
CA LEU A 105 8.73 21.16 -6.19
C LEU A 105 8.24 21.19 -7.65
N ASP A 106 8.66 22.20 -8.42
CA ASP A 106 8.31 22.32 -9.84
C ASP A 106 8.87 21.14 -10.65
N GLN A 107 10.11 20.72 -10.37
CA GLN A 107 10.72 19.53 -10.96
C GLN A 107 9.96 18.25 -10.58
N LEU A 108 9.54 18.08 -9.31
CA LEU A 108 8.73 16.95 -8.87
C LEU A 108 7.43 16.89 -9.67
N VAL A 109 6.73 18.00 -9.81
CA VAL A 109 5.47 18.06 -10.57
C VAL A 109 5.69 17.71 -12.03
N GLU A 110 6.71 18.28 -12.67
CA GLU A 110 7.06 18.01 -14.07
C GLU A 110 7.33 16.53 -14.28
N GLN A 111 8.18 15.92 -13.45
CA GLN A 111 8.55 14.51 -13.57
C GLN A 111 7.38 13.57 -13.26
N ALA A 112 6.55 13.88 -12.26
CA ALA A 112 5.39 13.08 -11.91
C ALA A 112 4.28 13.12 -12.97
N THR A 113 4.22 14.17 -13.78
CA THR A 113 3.21 14.34 -14.84
C THR A 113 3.70 13.93 -16.23
N ALA A 114 4.99 13.69 -16.40
CA ALA A 114 5.60 13.29 -17.68
C ALA A 114 5.46 11.78 -17.99
N ALA A 115 4.91 10.97 -17.06
CA ALA A 115 4.82 9.50 -17.13
C ALA A 115 3.52 9.02 -17.77
#